data_6c31b3064a86f8a492d1839b39f624ca
#
_entry.id   6c31b3064a86f8a492d1839b39f624ca
#
_cell.length_a   1.000
_cell.length_b   1.000
_cell.length_c   1.000
_cell.angle_alpha   90.00
_cell.angle_beta   90.00
_cell.angle_gamma   90.00
#
_symmetry.space_group_name_H-M   'P 1'
#
loop_
_entity.id
_entity.type
_entity.pdbx_description
1 polymer ?
#
loop_
_entity_poly.entity_id
_entity_poly.type
_entity_poly.pdbx_seq_one_letter_code
_entity_poly.pdbx_strand_id
1 'polypeptide(L)'
;MSVRQHWRVIAAAAVTLAVVTGCGSDGGDSAAKSGDAATRVFAADNGDITIPVAPQRVVATGYAVPVLIEADAALVGISSWKRGLALMTEQDRATYERLPKVAGEAAAETNYEAVAAAKPDLIVIGVPKPALGSIDMKRLESIAPVVAIGPTTPAAWRELSRRQSDAAGRGTNFQAAKEAYEKRAAELKDKYGAALTGLKFGHVGSYGEIAKGTFHREFAGSWGTNIAQDAGVTYYGEVKEKGGGGLDVTEYPAIEELPTSLGEADAITYTVQPDGTPAEAVKQVLDSALWKNLPAVKAGRVFGLQYTEAATYESALRTLDSVDKAFAPLLAR
;
A
#
# COMPACT_ATOMS: atom_id res chain seq x y z
N MET A 1 -19.84 -58.45 -21.42
CA MET A 1 -19.67 -58.82 -22.85
C MET A 1 -18.85 -57.73 -23.50
N SER A 2 -17.60 -58.05 -23.68
CA SER A 2 -16.87 -58.30 -24.96
C SER A 2 -16.39 -56.98 -25.56
N VAL A 3 -15.13 -56.59 -25.37
CA VAL A 3 -13.83 -57.02 -25.92
C VAL A 3 -13.54 -56.46 -27.33
N ARG A 4 -12.38 -55.83 -27.42
CA ARG A 4 -11.34 -55.82 -28.48
C ARG A 4 -11.02 -54.38 -28.96
N GLN A 5 -9.88 -53.83 -28.73
CA GLN A 5 -8.45 -54.13 -28.96
C GLN A 5 -8.00 -53.96 -30.45
N HIS A 6 -6.89 -53.30 -30.59
CA HIS A 6 -5.90 -53.21 -31.72
C HIS A 6 -5.98 -51.92 -32.56
N TRP A 7 -4.96 -51.26 -33.07
CA TRP A 7 -3.58 -51.72 -33.32
C TRP A 7 -2.66 -50.49 -33.55
N ARG A 8 -1.37 -50.70 -33.34
CA ARG A 8 -0.23 -49.84 -33.53
C ARG A 8 0.02 -49.54 -35.00
N VAL A 9 0.60 -48.38 -35.33
CA VAL A 9 1.64 -48.26 -36.37
C VAL A 9 2.69 -47.26 -35.93
N ILE A 10 3.93 -47.75 -35.90
CA ILE A 10 5.22 -47.04 -35.76
C ILE A 10 5.64 -46.56 -37.15
N ALA A 11 6.09 -45.32 -37.26
CA ALA A 11 6.92 -44.91 -38.38
C ALA A 11 8.10 -44.09 -37.85
N ALA A 12 9.25 -44.74 -37.85
CA ALA A 12 10.55 -44.12 -37.66
C ALA A 12 11.00 -43.52 -39.01
N ALA A 13 11.52 -42.30 -38.96
CA ALA A 13 12.35 -41.83 -40.06
C ALA A 13 13.60 -41.17 -39.45
N ALA A 14 14.72 -41.75 -39.77
CA ALA A 14 16.06 -41.36 -39.39
C ALA A 14 16.61 -40.35 -40.39
N VAL A 15 17.68 -39.62 -39.89
CA VAL A 15 18.85 -39.22 -40.69
C VAL A 15 18.93 -37.81 -41.15
N THR A 16 19.99 -37.05 -40.95
CA THR A 16 21.37 -37.27 -41.38
C THR A 16 22.31 -36.31 -40.64
N LEU A 17 23.40 -36.83 -40.12
CA LEU A 17 24.58 -36.06 -39.71
C LEU A 17 25.25 -35.42 -40.95
N ALA A 18 25.57 -34.14 -40.82
CA ALA A 18 26.63 -33.53 -41.60
C ALA A 18 27.73 -33.05 -40.65
N VAL A 19 28.81 -33.77 -40.59
CA VAL A 19 30.06 -33.41 -39.89
C VAL A 19 30.82 -32.49 -40.84
N VAL A 20 31.08 -31.26 -40.42
CA VAL A 20 32.13 -30.43 -41.03
C VAL A 20 33.22 -30.21 -40.00
N THR A 21 34.31 -30.93 -40.16
CA THR A 21 35.59 -30.72 -39.47
C THR A 21 36.27 -29.49 -40.07
N GLY A 22 36.49 -28.47 -39.23
CA GLY A 22 37.35 -27.34 -39.49
C GLY A 22 38.26 -27.13 -38.29
N CYS A 23 39.50 -27.62 -38.32
CA CYS A 23 40.55 -27.28 -37.37
C CYS A 23 41.03 -25.84 -37.61
N GLY A 24 41.05 -25.07 -36.52
CA GLY A 24 41.72 -23.78 -36.44
C GLY A 24 41.95 -23.48 -34.96
N SER A 25 43.16 -23.77 -34.49
CA SER A 25 43.65 -23.42 -33.14
C SER A 25 43.88 -21.93 -33.06
N ASP A 26 43.27 -21.26 -32.09
CA ASP A 26 43.97 -20.21 -31.33
C ASP A 26 43.30 -20.07 -29.94
N GLY A 27 44.14 -20.07 -28.89
CA GLY A 27 43.74 -19.97 -27.50
C GLY A 27 43.21 -18.55 -27.18
N GLY A 28 42.04 -18.52 -26.70
CA GLY A 28 41.42 -17.35 -26.07
C GLY A 28 40.56 -17.83 -24.92
N ASP A 29 41.00 -17.55 -23.72
CA ASP A 29 40.29 -17.75 -22.47
C ASP A 29 38.91 -17.05 -22.58
N SER A 30 37.89 -17.80 -22.98
CA SER A 30 36.50 -17.32 -22.90
C SER A 30 36.07 -17.43 -21.47
N ALA A 31 36.38 -16.40 -20.67
CA ALA A 31 35.65 -16.13 -19.46
C ALA A 31 34.15 -16.18 -19.80
N ALA A 32 33.45 -17.13 -19.22
CA ALA A 32 32.00 -17.24 -19.31
C ALA A 32 31.41 -15.86 -18.98
N LYS A 33 30.89 -15.14 -19.97
CA LYS A 33 30.02 -13.98 -19.75
C LYS A 33 28.88 -14.49 -18.89
N SER A 34 28.83 -14.07 -17.63
CA SER A 34 27.65 -14.14 -16.81
C SER A 34 26.51 -13.59 -17.65
N GLY A 35 25.49 -14.41 -17.94
CA GLY A 35 24.38 -14.01 -18.80
C GLY A 35 23.80 -12.71 -18.25
N ASP A 36 23.74 -11.68 -19.10
CA ASP A 36 23.09 -10.42 -18.74
C ASP A 36 21.68 -10.74 -18.25
N ALA A 37 21.37 -10.41 -17.00
CA ALA A 37 20.04 -10.57 -16.46
C ALA A 37 19.06 -9.80 -17.35
N ALA A 38 17.96 -10.43 -17.75
CA ALA A 38 16.97 -9.80 -18.63
C ALA A 38 16.47 -8.50 -18.00
N THR A 39 16.44 -7.43 -18.77
CA THR A 39 15.96 -6.12 -18.32
C THR A 39 14.72 -5.67 -19.07
N ARG A 40 13.97 -4.74 -18.50
CA ARG A 40 12.81 -4.08 -19.10
C ARG A 40 12.79 -2.60 -18.78
N VAL A 41 12.12 -1.80 -19.59
CA VAL A 41 11.81 -0.41 -19.27
C VAL A 41 10.59 -0.36 -18.36
N PHE A 42 10.68 0.41 -17.28
CA PHE A 42 9.62 0.64 -16.31
C PHE A 42 9.31 2.13 -16.22
N ALA A 43 8.03 2.49 -16.39
CA ALA A 43 7.55 3.87 -16.24
C ALA A 43 7.37 4.22 -14.75
N ALA A 44 8.35 4.93 -14.19
CA ALA A 44 8.36 5.42 -12.81
C ALA A 44 7.98 6.91 -12.74
N ASP A 45 7.79 7.45 -11.52
CA ASP A 45 7.47 8.87 -11.32
C ASP A 45 8.69 9.79 -11.62
N ASN A 46 9.89 9.21 -11.63
CA ASN A 46 11.14 9.86 -12.02
C ASN A 46 11.55 9.60 -13.49
N GLY A 47 10.69 9.00 -14.32
CA GLY A 47 10.90 8.76 -15.74
C GLY A 47 10.95 7.27 -16.12
N ASP A 48 11.32 7.00 -17.34
CA ASP A 48 11.49 5.63 -17.87
C ASP A 48 12.84 5.06 -17.43
N ILE A 49 12.82 4.03 -16.61
CA ILE A 49 14.02 3.42 -16.00
C ILE A 49 14.19 1.99 -16.50
N THR A 50 15.38 1.63 -16.96
CA THR A 50 15.73 0.23 -17.27
C THR A 50 16.00 -0.52 -15.96
N ILE A 51 15.22 -1.55 -15.68
CA ILE A 51 15.31 -2.37 -14.45
C ILE A 51 15.43 -3.86 -14.78
N PRO A 52 15.97 -4.71 -13.89
CA PRO A 52 15.89 -6.17 -14.04
C PRO A 52 14.44 -6.65 -14.14
N VAL A 53 14.16 -7.65 -14.97
CA VAL A 53 12.83 -8.31 -15.03
C VAL A 53 12.51 -9.02 -13.72
N ALA A 54 13.51 -9.60 -13.07
CA ALA A 54 13.40 -10.32 -11.80
C ALA A 54 14.51 -9.85 -10.85
N PRO A 55 14.34 -8.70 -10.17
CA PRO A 55 15.33 -8.20 -9.22
C PRO A 55 15.57 -9.19 -8.08
N GLN A 56 16.85 -9.39 -7.72
CA GLN A 56 17.26 -10.34 -6.68
C GLN A 56 17.76 -9.66 -5.39
N ARG A 57 17.99 -8.34 -5.46
CA ARG A 57 18.53 -7.56 -4.34
C ARG A 57 17.89 -6.18 -4.29
N VAL A 58 16.71 -6.11 -3.70
CA VAL A 58 15.90 -4.89 -3.70
C VAL A 58 16.11 -4.09 -2.41
N VAL A 59 16.36 -2.79 -2.55
CA VAL A 59 16.22 -1.82 -1.44
C VAL A 59 14.89 -1.10 -1.58
N ALA A 60 14.13 -1.00 -0.49
CA ALA A 60 12.83 -0.33 -0.45
C ALA A 60 12.80 0.79 0.59
N THR A 61 12.21 1.95 0.24
CA THR A 61 12.01 3.05 1.19
C THR A 61 10.58 3.60 1.17
N GLY A 62 10.17 4.20 2.29
CA GLY A 62 8.84 4.79 2.42
C GLY A 62 7.71 3.76 2.24
N TYR A 63 6.68 4.09 1.50
CA TYR A 63 5.52 3.23 1.23
C TYR A 63 5.86 1.93 0.47
N ALA A 64 7.05 1.83 -0.15
CA ALA A 64 7.49 0.58 -0.76
C ALA A 64 7.89 -0.48 0.27
N VAL A 65 8.18 -0.10 1.52
CA VAL A 65 8.57 -1.05 2.57
C VAL A 65 7.46 -2.07 2.87
N PRO A 66 6.26 -1.69 3.32
CA PRO A 66 5.21 -2.66 3.61
C PRO A 66 4.76 -3.42 2.36
N VAL A 67 4.65 -2.75 1.21
CA VAL A 67 4.23 -3.37 -0.05
C VAL A 67 5.18 -4.49 -0.49
N LEU A 68 6.50 -4.25 -0.43
CA LEU A 68 7.47 -5.23 -0.91
C LEU A 68 7.77 -6.33 0.12
N ILE A 69 7.47 -6.11 1.40
CA ILE A 69 7.43 -7.18 2.40
C ILE A 69 6.24 -8.11 2.11
N GLU A 70 5.02 -7.57 1.98
CA GLU A 70 3.81 -8.33 1.67
C GLU A 70 3.94 -9.11 0.34
N ALA A 71 4.58 -8.52 -0.67
CA ALA A 71 4.83 -9.16 -1.96
C ALA A 71 5.97 -10.18 -1.94
N ASP A 72 6.61 -10.44 -0.79
CA ASP A 72 7.77 -11.34 -0.66
C ASP A 72 8.90 -11.01 -1.65
N ALA A 73 9.23 -9.72 -1.79
CA ALA A 73 10.30 -9.28 -2.64
C ALA A 73 11.68 -9.66 -2.06
N ALA A 74 12.69 -9.79 -2.93
CA ALA A 74 14.05 -10.13 -2.53
C ALA A 74 14.76 -8.94 -1.83
N LEU A 75 14.24 -8.52 -0.67
CA LEU A 75 14.70 -7.36 0.08
C LEU A 75 16.06 -7.60 0.75
N VAL A 76 16.99 -6.66 0.55
CA VAL A 76 18.32 -6.65 1.19
C VAL A 76 18.52 -5.42 2.10
N GLY A 77 17.62 -4.46 2.09
CA GLY A 77 17.62 -3.29 2.95
C GLY A 77 16.31 -2.51 2.83
N ILE A 78 15.89 -1.88 3.91
CA ILE A 78 14.65 -1.10 3.94
C ILE A 78 14.85 0.20 4.73
N SER A 79 13.99 1.20 4.49
CA SER A 79 13.87 2.32 5.42
C SER A 79 13.12 1.92 6.70
N SER A 80 13.22 2.72 7.73
CA SER A 80 12.32 2.64 8.89
C SER A 80 10.87 2.85 8.45
N TRP A 81 9.93 2.10 9.08
CA TRP A 81 8.48 2.20 8.85
C TRP A 81 7.73 1.94 10.16
N LYS A 82 8.09 2.67 11.21
CA LYS A 82 7.57 2.44 12.58
C LYS A 82 6.08 2.67 12.70
N ARG A 83 5.56 3.69 11.99
CA ARG A 83 4.13 4.05 12.00
C ARG A 83 3.20 2.92 11.51
N GLY A 84 3.69 2.04 10.64
CA GLY A 84 2.91 0.93 10.08
C GLY A 84 3.08 -0.41 10.79
N LEU A 85 3.90 -0.52 11.84
CA LEU A 85 4.17 -1.81 12.51
C LEU A 85 2.91 -2.47 13.08
N ALA A 86 1.97 -1.67 13.57
CA ALA A 86 0.71 -2.18 14.11
C ALA A 86 -0.22 -2.74 13.03
N LEU A 87 0.01 -2.37 11.75
CA LEU A 87 -0.76 -2.80 10.59
C LEU A 87 -0.20 -4.08 9.95
N MET A 88 1.05 -4.45 10.26
CA MET A 88 1.70 -5.63 9.72
C MET A 88 1.18 -6.92 10.39
N THR A 89 1.18 -8.01 9.62
CA THR A 89 1.04 -9.36 10.19
C THR A 89 2.26 -9.70 11.06
N GLU A 90 2.18 -10.76 11.87
CA GLU A 90 3.35 -11.22 12.64
C GLU A 90 4.52 -11.63 11.73
N GLN A 91 4.21 -12.26 10.59
CA GLN A 91 5.19 -12.67 9.59
C GLN A 91 5.90 -11.48 8.95
N ASP A 92 5.13 -10.46 8.52
CA ASP A 92 5.68 -9.25 7.91
C ASP A 92 6.50 -8.45 8.90
N ARG A 93 6.04 -8.35 10.15
CA ARG A 93 6.79 -7.72 11.23
C ARG A 93 8.12 -8.43 11.48
N ALA A 94 8.13 -9.76 11.55
CA ALA A 94 9.36 -10.54 11.71
C ALA A 94 10.32 -10.30 10.52
N THR A 95 9.78 -10.20 9.30
CA THR A 95 10.56 -9.84 8.10
C THR A 95 11.11 -8.43 8.20
N TYR A 96 10.27 -7.45 8.58
CA TYR A 96 10.70 -6.07 8.80
C TYR A 96 11.83 -5.96 9.84
N GLU A 97 11.71 -6.65 10.97
CA GLU A 97 12.68 -6.58 12.06
C GLU A 97 14.04 -7.15 11.64
N ARG A 98 14.04 -8.24 10.87
CA ARG A 98 15.26 -8.92 10.38
C ARG A 98 16.03 -8.10 9.35
N LEU A 99 15.34 -7.28 8.54
CA LEU A 99 15.97 -6.55 7.44
C LEU A 99 16.81 -5.36 7.93
N PRO A 100 18.02 -5.13 7.34
CA PRO A 100 18.84 -3.97 7.63
C PRO A 100 18.10 -2.66 7.35
N LYS A 101 18.23 -1.67 8.25
CA LYS A 101 17.67 -0.34 8.07
C LYS A 101 18.72 0.55 7.39
N VAL A 102 18.47 0.86 6.11
CA VAL A 102 19.36 1.69 5.27
C VAL A 102 18.91 3.15 5.16
N ALA A 103 17.79 3.50 5.78
CA ALA A 103 17.29 4.87 5.89
C ALA A 103 16.38 5.01 7.12
N GLY A 104 16.18 6.24 7.59
CA GLY A 104 15.17 6.57 8.57
C GLY A 104 13.75 6.58 7.96
N GLU A 105 12.79 7.18 8.66
CA GLU A 105 11.40 7.33 8.17
C GLU A 105 11.25 8.51 7.21
N ALA A 106 12.00 9.58 7.45
CA ALA A 106 12.02 10.73 6.55
C ALA A 106 12.94 10.49 5.34
N ALA A 107 12.55 11.00 4.18
CA ALA A 107 13.31 10.86 2.94
C ALA A 107 14.75 11.41 3.04
N ALA A 108 14.94 12.51 3.81
CA ALA A 108 16.24 13.10 4.07
C ALA A 108 17.19 12.22 4.91
N GLU A 109 16.69 11.18 5.57
CA GLU A 109 17.46 10.28 6.43
C GLU A 109 18.02 9.07 5.66
N THR A 110 18.20 9.18 4.34
CA THR A 110 18.78 8.12 3.50
C THR A 110 20.27 7.96 3.80
N ASN A 111 20.69 6.76 4.18
CA ASN A 111 22.10 6.41 4.40
C ASN A 111 22.67 5.74 3.14
N TYR A 112 23.30 6.54 2.31
CA TYR A 112 23.83 6.11 1.00
C TYR A 112 24.91 5.04 1.10
N GLU A 113 25.76 5.07 2.15
CA GLU A 113 26.78 4.05 2.40
C GLU A 113 26.14 2.71 2.74
N ALA A 114 25.09 2.71 3.56
CA ALA A 114 24.35 1.49 3.90
C ALA A 114 23.62 0.92 2.68
N VAL A 115 23.06 1.78 1.82
CA VAL A 115 22.46 1.36 0.54
C VAL A 115 23.51 0.72 -0.36
N ALA A 116 24.69 1.35 -0.53
CA ALA A 116 25.78 0.80 -1.34
C ALA A 116 26.32 -0.52 -0.77
N ALA A 117 26.47 -0.63 0.54
CA ALA A 117 26.91 -1.85 1.21
C ALA A 117 25.92 -3.02 1.02
N ALA A 118 24.62 -2.73 0.88
CA ALA A 118 23.58 -3.72 0.57
C ALA A 118 23.69 -4.28 -0.85
N LYS A 119 24.45 -3.65 -1.76
CA LYS A 119 24.67 -4.06 -3.17
C LYS A 119 23.33 -4.39 -3.86
N PRO A 120 22.37 -3.48 -3.94
CA PRO A 120 21.10 -3.72 -4.60
C PRO A 120 21.28 -3.84 -6.13
N ASP A 121 20.37 -4.53 -6.79
CA ASP A 121 20.16 -4.50 -8.24
C ASP A 121 18.92 -3.65 -8.63
N LEU A 122 18.14 -3.22 -7.63
CA LEU A 122 17.02 -2.29 -7.77
C LEU A 122 16.81 -1.50 -6.46
N ILE A 123 16.54 -0.21 -6.58
CA ILE A 123 16.10 0.65 -5.47
C ILE A 123 14.70 1.16 -5.78
N VAL A 124 13.74 0.90 -4.88
CA VAL A 124 12.34 1.35 -4.98
C VAL A 124 12.07 2.40 -3.92
N ILE A 125 11.77 3.63 -4.34
CA ILE A 125 11.50 4.77 -3.46
C ILE A 125 9.99 5.03 -3.43
N GLY A 126 9.37 4.80 -2.27
CA GLY A 126 7.94 4.96 -2.06
C GLY A 126 7.57 6.25 -1.33
N VAL A 127 8.14 7.40 -1.67
CA VAL A 127 7.82 8.68 -1.03
C VAL A 127 7.01 9.58 -1.97
N PRO A 128 6.18 10.50 -1.45
CA PRO A 128 5.49 11.49 -2.27
C PRO A 128 6.46 12.29 -3.14
N LYS A 129 6.07 12.63 -4.37
CA LYS A 129 6.93 13.32 -5.34
C LYS A 129 7.66 14.57 -4.79
N PRO A 130 7.03 15.45 -3.97
CA PRO A 130 7.75 16.59 -3.38
C PRO A 130 8.90 16.17 -2.47
N ALA A 131 8.80 15.03 -1.78
CA ALA A 131 9.85 14.55 -0.87
C ALA A 131 11.09 14.02 -1.61
N LEU A 132 11.01 13.76 -2.91
CA LEU A 132 12.17 13.36 -3.72
C LEU A 132 13.25 14.44 -3.75
N GLY A 133 12.88 15.72 -3.58
CA GLY A 133 13.84 16.83 -3.51
C GLY A 133 14.80 16.78 -2.32
N SER A 134 14.51 15.98 -1.29
CA SER A 134 15.39 15.75 -0.13
C SER A 134 16.33 14.54 -0.30
N ILE A 135 16.28 13.86 -1.45
CA ILE A 135 17.10 12.67 -1.75
C ILE A 135 18.12 13.03 -2.84
N ASP A 136 19.39 12.69 -2.63
CA ASP A 136 20.38 12.74 -3.71
C ASP A 136 20.17 11.54 -4.64
N MET A 137 19.28 11.72 -5.62
CA MET A 137 18.91 10.70 -6.60
C MET A 137 20.14 10.23 -7.42
N LYS A 138 21.04 11.15 -7.81
CA LYS A 138 22.24 10.80 -8.60
C LYS A 138 23.17 9.87 -7.84
N ARG A 139 23.29 10.06 -6.53
CA ARG A 139 24.08 9.19 -5.68
C ARG A 139 23.49 7.78 -5.61
N LEU A 140 22.15 7.65 -5.50
CA LEU A 140 21.49 6.34 -5.54
C LEU A 140 21.60 5.68 -6.93
N GLU A 141 21.41 6.44 -8.00
CA GLU A 141 21.54 5.97 -9.39
C GLU A 141 22.95 5.48 -9.73
N SER A 142 23.97 5.98 -9.04
CA SER A 142 25.35 5.45 -9.17
C SER A 142 25.54 4.07 -8.52
N ILE A 143 24.60 3.63 -7.68
CA ILE A 143 24.63 2.33 -6.99
C ILE A 143 23.83 1.28 -7.76
N ALA A 144 22.58 1.59 -8.15
CA ALA A 144 21.67 0.70 -8.88
C ALA A 144 20.56 1.51 -9.56
N PRO A 145 19.79 0.92 -10.51
CA PRO A 145 18.59 1.53 -11.04
C PRO A 145 17.64 1.96 -9.92
N VAL A 146 17.10 3.20 -10.02
CA VAL A 146 16.20 3.79 -9.02
C VAL A 146 14.84 4.04 -9.65
N VAL A 147 13.78 3.46 -9.09
CA VAL A 147 12.40 3.76 -9.46
C VAL A 147 11.70 4.47 -8.29
N ALA A 148 11.18 5.67 -8.54
CA ALA A 148 10.33 6.38 -7.60
C ALA A 148 8.86 6.07 -7.92
N ILE A 149 8.11 5.59 -6.93
CA ILE A 149 6.69 5.23 -7.05
C ILE A 149 6.04 5.62 -5.72
N GLY A 150 5.58 6.86 -5.61
CA GLY A 150 5.08 7.43 -4.37
C GLY A 150 3.59 7.76 -4.39
N PRO A 151 2.96 7.95 -3.22
CA PRO A 151 1.54 8.26 -3.12
C PRO A 151 1.23 9.65 -3.67
N THR A 152 0.13 9.75 -4.40
CA THR A 152 -0.48 11.02 -4.85
C THR A 152 -1.61 11.45 -3.90
N THR A 153 -2.36 10.49 -3.37
CA THR A 153 -3.42 10.68 -2.37
C THR A 153 -3.43 9.48 -1.42
N PRO A 154 -4.10 9.54 -0.27
CA PRO A 154 -4.20 8.39 0.63
C PRO A 154 -4.74 7.12 -0.03
N ALA A 155 -5.77 7.23 -0.89
CA ALA A 155 -6.36 6.08 -1.58
C ALA A 155 -5.45 5.45 -2.66
N ALA A 156 -4.37 6.13 -3.06
CA ALA A 156 -3.44 5.66 -4.09
C ALA A 156 -2.65 4.41 -3.67
N TRP A 157 -2.70 3.97 -2.41
CA TRP A 157 -2.01 2.77 -1.94
C TRP A 157 -2.30 1.52 -2.79
N ARG A 158 -3.49 1.42 -3.41
CA ARG A 158 -3.88 0.33 -4.31
C ARG A 158 -3.00 0.28 -5.56
N GLU A 159 -2.83 1.43 -6.19
CA GLU A 159 -1.97 1.57 -7.37
C GLU A 159 -0.48 1.47 -7.01
N LEU A 160 -0.08 1.99 -5.84
CA LEU A 160 1.28 1.82 -5.32
C LEU A 160 1.60 0.34 -5.15
N SER A 161 0.73 -0.44 -4.49
CA SER A 161 0.92 -1.88 -4.29
C SER A 161 1.13 -2.59 -5.63
N ARG A 162 0.33 -2.26 -6.66
CA ARG A 162 0.46 -2.83 -8.00
C ARG A 162 1.80 -2.47 -8.65
N ARG A 163 2.13 -1.16 -8.71
CA ARG A 163 3.32 -0.67 -9.42
C ARG A 163 4.62 -1.09 -8.73
N GLN A 164 4.67 -1.00 -7.40
CA GLN A 164 5.86 -1.38 -6.63
C GLN A 164 6.12 -2.88 -6.69
N SER A 165 5.08 -3.71 -6.56
CA SER A 165 5.19 -5.17 -6.72
C SER A 165 5.61 -5.56 -8.13
N ASP A 166 5.07 -4.89 -9.17
CA ASP A 166 5.48 -5.11 -10.56
C ASP A 166 6.96 -4.73 -10.76
N ALA A 167 7.41 -3.57 -10.29
CA ALA A 167 8.82 -3.16 -10.37
C ALA A 167 9.76 -4.20 -9.74
N ALA A 168 9.35 -4.81 -8.63
CA ALA A 168 10.11 -5.86 -7.94
C ALA A 168 9.93 -7.27 -8.53
N GLY A 169 9.21 -7.43 -9.66
CA GLY A 169 8.95 -8.74 -10.28
C GLY A 169 8.03 -9.65 -9.45
N ARG A 170 7.12 -9.06 -8.62
CA ARG A 170 6.23 -9.77 -7.68
C ARG A 170 4.73 -9.58 -7.96
N GLY A 171 4.37 -9.32 -9.21
CA GLY A 171 2.97 -9.04 -9.59
C GLY A 171 1.97 -10.16 -9.25
N THR A 172 2.37 -11.42 -9.24
CA THR A 172 1.49 -12.56 -8.86
C THR A 172 1.15 -12.57 -7.37
N ASN A 173 2.12 -12.27 -6.50
CA ASN A 173 1.90 -12.24 -5.04
C ASN A 173 0.91 -11.11 -4.68
N PHE A 174 1.09 -9.94 -5.26
CA PHE A 174 0.17 -8.82 -5.16
C PHE A 174 -1.27 -9.21 -5.55
N GLN A 175 -1.46 -9.99 -6.61
CA GLN A 175 -2.78 -10.33 -7.13
C GLN A 175 -3.61 -11.15 -6.10
N ALA A 176 -3.00 -12.08 -5.39
CA ALA A 176 -3.69 -12.88 -4.38
C ALA A 176 -4.20 -12.02 -3.19
N ALA A 177 -3.37 -11.10 -2.69
CA ALA A 177 -3.77 -10.18 -1.62
C ALA A 177 -4.91 -9.24 -2.07
N LYS A 178 -4.83 -8.72 -3.31
CA LYS A 178 -5.88 -7.90 -3.92
C LYS A 178 -7.21 -8.64 -4.00
N GLU A 179 -7.23 -9.88 -4.52
CA GLU A 179 -8.45 -10.68 -4.67
C GLU A 179 -9.12 -10.97 -3.31
N ALA A 180 -8.32 -11.29 -2.28
CA ALA A 180 -8.83 -11.49 -0.93
C ALA A 180 -9.50 -10.23 -0.37
N TYR A 181 -8.87 -9.07 -0.56
CA TYR A 181 -9.42 -7.78 -0.15
C TYR A 181 -10.71 -7.42 -0.88
N GLU A 182 -10.73 -7.53 -2.22
CA GLU A 182 -11.90 -7.18 -3.04
C GLU A 182 -13.10 -8.08 -2.69
N LYS A 183 -12.85 -9.36 -2.47
CA LYS A 183 -13.89 -10.29 -2.00
C LYS A 183 -14.46 -9.85 -0.65
N ARG A 184 -13.60 -9.54 0.32
CA ARG A 184 -14.03 -9.11 1.66
C ARG A 184 -14.80 -7.79 1.61
N ALA A 185 -14.35 -6.83 0.82
CA ALA A 185 -15.04 -5.55 0.63
C ALA A 185 -16.44 -5.75 0.04
N ALA A 186 -16.58 -6.61 -0.98
CA ALA A 186 -17.87 -6.95 -1.58
C ALA A 186 -18.83 -7.63 -0.56
N GLU A 187 -18.33 -8.59 0.22
CA GLU A 187 -19.11 -9.23 1.29
C GLU A 187 -19.67 -8.22 2.30
N LEU A 188 -18.84 -7.23 2.71
CA LEU A 188 -19.30 -6.19 3.64
C LEU A 188 -20.29 -5.23 3.01
N LYS A 189 -20.06 -4.85 1.76
CA LYS A 189 -20.98 -4.00 0.99
C LYS A 189 -22.35 -4.66 0.86
N ASP A 190 -22.42 -5.95 0.59
CA ASP A 190 -23.67 -6.70 0.54
C ASP A 190 -24.32 -6.82 1.92
N LYS A 191 -23.51 -7.13 2.94
CA LYS A 191 -23.97 -7.29 4.32
C LYS A 191 -24.62 -6.03 4.90
N TYR A 192 -24.01 -4.87 4.64
CA TYR A 192 -24.42 -3.60 5.24
C TYR A 192 -25.20 -2.68 4.29
N GLY A 193 -25.30 -3.04 3.00
CA GLY A 193 -25.84 -2.17 1.96
C GLY A 193 -27.20 -1.56 2.30
N ALA A 194 -28.15 -2.37 2.78
CA ALA A 194 -29.48 -1.89 3.17
C ALA A 194 -29.42 -0.89 4.35
N ALA A 195 -28.56 -1.17 5.36
CA ALA A 195 -28.41 -0.33 6.54
C ALA A 195 -27.65 0.98 6.28
N LEU A 196 -26.80 1.01 5.24
CA LEU A 196 -26.00 2.18 4.83
C LEU A 196 -26.69 3.06 3.79
N THR A 197 -27.72 2.54 3.11
CA THR A 197 -28.40 3.26 2.03
C THR A 197 -28.95 4.60 2.49
N GLY A 198 -28.56 5.68 1.80
CA GLY A 198 -29.02 7.04 2.04
C GLY A 198 -28.35 7.74 3.24
N LEU A 199 -27.51 7.05 4.02
CA LEU A 199 -26.80 7.70 5.13
C LEU A 199 -25.59 8.50 4.64
N LYS A 200 -25.49 9.73 5.14
CA LYS A 200 -24.32 10.60 4.99
C LYS A 200 -23.36 10.37 6.15
N PHE A 201 -22.15 9.93 5.87
CA PHE A 201 -21.13 9.75 6.90
C PHE A 201 -20.19 10.95 6.96
N GLY A 202 -19.79 11.34 8.18
CA GLY A 202 -18.63 12.17 8.45
C GLY A 202 -17.47 11.32 8.95
N HIS A 203 -16.24 11.88 8.97
CA HIS A 203 -15.08 11.22 9.61
C HIS A 203 -14.21 12.20 10.36
N VAL A 204 -13.71 11.77 11.53
CA VAL A 204 -12.68 12.44 12.32
C VAL A 204 -11.44 11.56 12.36
N GLY A 205 -10.37 12.02 11.71
CA GLY A 205 -9.11 11.30 11.59
C GLY A 205 -8.07 11.68 12.64
N SER A 206 -6.93 10.96 12.59
CA SER A 206 -5.78 11.20 13.47
C SER A 206 -4.45 11.34 12.73
N TYR A 207 -4.46 11.35 11.40
CA TYR A 207 -3.24 11.39 10.60
C TYR A 207 -2.59 12.78 10.62
N GLY A 208 -1.25 12.78 10.71
CA GLY A 208 -0.43 14.00 10.67
C GLY A 208 -0.36 14.76 12.01
N GLU A 209 0.21 15.95 11.94
CA GLU A 209 0.28 16.86 13.09
C GLU A 209 -0.99 17.71 13.17
N ILE A 210 -1.81 17.46 14.20
CA ILE A 210 -3.07 18.16 14.43
C ILE A 210 -2.80 19.26 15.46
N ALA A 211 -2.92 20.51 15.04
CA ALA A 211 -2.69 21.64 15.91
C ALA A 211 -3.73 21.71 17.05
N LYS A 212 -3.32 22.18 18.23
CA LYS A 212 -4.23 22.34 19.36
C LYS A 212 -5.40 23.25 18.99
N GLY A 213 -6.62 22.81 19.29
CA GLY A 213 -7.84 23.54 18.97
C GLY A 213 -8.36 23.29 17.55
N THR A 214 -7.71 22.43 16.76
CA THR A 214 -8.24 21.96 15.47
C THR A 214 -8.58 20.48 15.51
N PHE A 215 -9.25 19.99 14.47
CA PHE A 215 -9.50 18.56 14.30
C PHE A 215 -9.25 18.15 12.84
N HIS A 216 -8.92 16.89 12.65
CA HIS A 216 -8.69 16.32 11.32
C HIS A 216 -10.02 15.88 10.72
N ARG A 217 -10.57 16.66 9.80
CA ARG A 217 -11.76 16.33 9.00
C ARG A 217 -11.32 15.60 7.73
N GLU A 218 -11.75 14.37 7.59
CA GLU A 218 -11.45 13.57 6.39
C GLU A 218 -12.70 13.40 5.52
N PHE A 219 -12.51 13.52 4.21
CA PHE A 219 -13.54 13.33 3.19
C PHE A 219 -13.32 12.03 2.43
N ALA A 220 -14.13 11.78 1.39
CA ALA A 220 -13.98 10.61 0.54
C ALA A 220 -12.55 10.47 -0.02
N GLY A 221 -11.99 9.25 0.02
CA GLY A 221 -10.65 8.96 -0.48
C GLY A 221 -9.48 9.26 0.49
N SER A 222 -9.78 9.75 1.72
CA SER A 222 -8.77 10.00 2.75
C SER A 222 -8.38 8.72 3.50
N TRP A 223 -7.41 8.81 4.44
CA TRP A 223 -6.90 7.67 5.21
C TRP A 223 -8.00 6.90 5.93
N GLY A 224 -8.82 7.60 6.72
CA GLY A 224 -9.88 7.00 7.55
C GLY A 224 -11.13 6.60 6.77
N THR A 225 -11.23 6.96 5.50
CA THR A 225 -12.47 6.85 4.73
C THR A 225 -12.39 5.88 3.56
N ASN A 226 -11.25 5.82 2.86
CA ASN A 226 -11.14 5.15 1.57
C ASN A 226 -11.43 3.65 1.60
N ILE A 227 -11.11 2.95 2.69
CA ILE A 227 -11.36 1.51 2.83
C ILE A 227 -12.82 1.26 3.24
N ALA A 228 -13.36 2.08 4.14
CA ALA A 228 -14.77 2.00 4.51
C ALA A 228 -15.71 2.29 3.32
N GLN A 229 -15.29 3.11 2.35
CA GLN A 229 -16.02 3.32 1.10
C GLN A 229 -16.15 2.05 0.26
N ASP A 230 -15.11 1.21 0.22
CA ASP A 230 -15.17 -0.07 -0.49
C ASP A 230 -16.20 -1.03 0.15
N ALA A 231 -16.45 -0.89 1.47
CA ALA A 231 -17.51 -1.57 2.18
C ALA A 231 -18.91 -0.91 2.04
N GLY A 232 -19.04 0.13 1.22
CA GLY A 232 -20.32 0.77 0.88
C GLY A 232 -20.63 2.07 1.64
N VAL A 233 -19.72 2.60 2.44
CA VAL A 233 -19.93 3.87 3.17
C VAL A 233 -19.86 5.05 2.20
N THR A 234 -20.80 5.99 2.34
CA THR A 234 -20.79 7.25 1.59
C THR A 234 -20.42 8.41 2.51
N TYR A 235 -19.21 8.95 2.34
CA TYR A 235 -18.76 10.15 3.05
C TYR A 235 -19.20 11.40 2.32
N TYR A 236 -19.79 12.36 3.04
CA TYR A 236 -20.31 13.60 2.47
C TYR A 236 -19.32 14.76 2.57
N GLY A 237 -19.54 15.75 1.72
CA GLY A 237 -18.74 16.96 1.65
C GLY A 237 -17.43 16.77 0.87
N GLU A 238 -16.73 17.88 0.70
CA GLU A 238 -15.42 17.95 0.07
C GLU A 238 -14.61 19.08 0.72
N VAL A 239 -13.30 19.11 0.48
CA VAL A 239 -12.41 20.17 0.97
C VAL A 239 -12.82 21.53 0.43
N LYS A 240 -12.70 22.57 1.24
CA LYS A 240 -12.97 23.97 0.81
C LYS A 240 -11.94 24.43 -0.22
N GLU A 241 -10.67 24.06 0.01
CA GLU A 241 -9.55 24.42 -0.87
C GLU A 241 -8.63 23.21 -1.05
N LYS A 242 -8.25 22.92 -2.31
CA LYS A 242 -7.32 21.84 -2.63
C LYS A 242 -5.88 22.31 -2.43
N GLY A 243 -5.11 21.55 -1.64
CA GLY A 243 -3.70 21.82 -1.33
C GLY A 243 -2.71 20.83 -1.94
N GLY A 244 -3.22 19.86 -2.71
CA GLY A 244 -2.44 18.78 -3.28
C GLY A 244 -2.22 17.60 -2.31
N GLY A 245 -2.12 16.40 -2.86
CA GLY A 245 -1.90 15.19 -2.07
C GLY A 245 -3.04 14.90 -1.09
N GLY A 246 -2.69 14.67 0.16
CA GLY A 246 -3.67 14.44 1.23
C GLY A 246 -4.60 15.63 1.46
N LEU A 247 -4.14 16.85 1.22
CA LEU A 247 -4.95 18.07 1.38
C LEU A 247 -6.05 18.22 0.31
N ASP A 248 -6.11 17.36 -0.67
CA ASP A 248 -7.25 17.31 -1.61
C ASP A 248 -8.46 16.57 -1.05
N VAL A 249 -8.28 15.86 0.07
CA VAL A 249 -9.30 15.00 0.69
C VAL A 249 -9.39 15.16 2.21
N THR A 250 -8.74 16.19 2.78
CA THR A 250 -8.74 16.45 4.23
C THR A 250 -8.58 17.93 4.56
N GLU A 251 -9.08 18.34 5.70
CA GLU A 251 -8.97 19.69 6.28
C GLU A 251 -8.66 19.62 7.77
N TYR A 252 -8.15 20.73 8.32
CA TYR A 252 -7.90 20.89 9.77
C TYR A 252 -8.65 22.10 10.33
N PRO A 253 -10.00 22.06 10.34
CA PRO A 253 -10.82 23.16 10.87
C PRO A 253 -10.68 23.31 12.38
N ALA A 254 -11.05 24.48 12.90
CA ALA A 254 -11.16 24.70 14.34
C ALA A 254 -12.24 23.82 14.97
N ILE A 255 -12.08 23.43 16.23
CA ILE A 255 -13.08 22.60 16.96
C ILE A 255 -14.44 23.28 17.00
N GLU A 256 -14.50 24.60 17.01
CA GLU A 256 -15.71 25.42 16.95
C GLU A 256 -16.52 25.19 15.66
N GLU A 257 -15.89 24.73 14.60
CA GLU A 257 -16.52 24.41 13.32
C GLU A 257 -17.16 23.01 13.29
N LEU A 258 -17.05 22.20 14.33
CA LEU A 258 -17.66 20.85 14.38
C LEU A 258 -19.14 20.84 13.95
N PRO A 259 -20.02 21.77 14.43
CA PRO A 259 -21.42 21.78 14.02
C PRO A 259 -21.62 22.03 12.51
N THR A 260 -20.81 22.91 11.92
CA THR A 260 -20.87 23.20 10.48
C THR A 260 -20.28 22.08 9.64
N SER A 261 -19.18 21.48 10.12
CA SER A 261 -18.42 20.47 9.37
C SER A 261 -19.07 19.07 9.45
N LEU A 262 -19.70 18.71 10.57
CA LEU A 262 -20.23 17.37 10.85
C LEU A 262 -21.74 17.36 11.18
N GLY A 263 -22.40 18.51 11.17
CA GLY A 263 -23.82 18.62 11.57
C GLY A 263 -24.81 17.95 10.62
N GLU A 264 -24.44 17.76 9.34
CA GLU A 264 -25.28 17.06 8.35
C GLU A 264 -25.05 15.55 8.33
N ALA A 265 -24.11 15.04 9.13
CA ALA A 265 -23.84 13.61 9.16
C ALA A 265 -24.99 12.85 9.84
N ASP A 266 -25.50 11.81 9.18
CA ASP A 266 -26.40 10.83 9.77
C ASP A 266 -25.65 9.86 10.69
N ALA A 267 -24.36 9.63 10.38
CA ALA A 267 -23.43 8.80 11.15
C ALA A 267 -22.01 9.37 11.05
N ILE A 268 -21.18 9.09 12.04
CA ILE A 268 -19.79 9.54 12.06
C ILE A 268 -18.88 8.36 12.38
N THR A 269 -17.84 8.18 11.57
CA THR A 269 -16.73 7.32 11.91
C THR A 269 -15.56 8.15 12.47
N TYR A 270 -14.70 7.54 13.28
CA TYR A 270 -13.49 8.19 13.78
C TYR A 270 -12.37 7.18 13.95
N THR A 271 -11.13 7.64 13.79
CA THR A 271 -9.94 6.77 13.92
C THR A 271 -9.69 6.43 15.40
N VAL A 272 -9.49 5.14 15.67
CA VAL A 272 -8.97 4.63 16.94
C VAL A 272 -7.67 3.87 16.76
N GLN A 273 -6.89 3.79 17.82
CA GLN A 273 -5.64 3.04 17.87
C GLN A 273 -5.90 1.53 17.79
N PRO A 274 -4.86 0.70 17.57
CA PRO A 274 -5.00 -0.76 17.52
C PRO A 274 -5.62 -1.39 18.77
N ASP A 275 -5.50 -0.75 19.93
CA ASP A 275 -6.13 -1.17 21.19
C ASP A 275 -7.59 -0.74 21.34
N GLY A 276 -8.11 0.02 20.36
CA GLY A 276 -9.47 0.54 20.34
C GLY A 276 -9.65 1.88 21.06
N THR A 277 -8.59 2.45 21.63
CA THR A 277 -8.68 3.79 22.26
C THR A 277 -8.56 4.89 21.21
N PRO A 278 -9.29 6.02 21.34
CA PRO A 278 -9.08 7.17 20.46
C PRO A 278 -7.65 7.73 20.58
N ALA A 279 -7.05 8.12 19.46
CA ALA A 279 -5.83 8.91 19.48
C ALA A 279 -6.11 10.26 20.21
N GLU A 280 -5.08 10.88 20.80
CA GLU A 280 -5.25 12.08 21.65
C GLU A 280 -6.01 13.21 20.93
N ALA A 281 -5.67 13.48 19.67
CA ALA A 281 -6.35 14.50 18.88
C ALA A 281 -7.83 14.18 18.63
N VAL A 282 -8.17 12.91 18.42
CA VAL A 282 -9.56 12.45 18.28
C VAL A 282 -10.27 12.54 19.64
N LYS A 283 -9.61 12.15 20.72
CA LYS A 283 -10.16 12.23 22.08
C LYS A 283 -10.58 13.65 22.45
N GLN A 284 -9.77 14.66 22.11
CA GLN A 284 -10.14 16.09 22.33
C GLN A 284 -11.46 16.45 21.65
N VAL A 285 -11.70 15.95 20.44
CA VAL A 285 -12.98 16.13 19.74
C VAL A 285 -14.12 15.44 20.46
N LEU A 286 -13.96 14.14 20.80
CA LEU A 286 -15.01 13.33 21.44
C LEU A 286 -15.41 13.86 22.82
N ASP A 287 -14.48 14.45 23.56
CA ASP A 287 -14.71 15.03 24.88
C ASP A 287 -15.44 16.39 24.83
N SER A 288 -15.42 17.07 23.68
CA SER A 288 -15.99 18.41 23.52
C SER A 288 -17.52 18.42 23.66
N ALA A 289 -18.05 19.53 24.16
CA ALA A 289 -19.51 19.74 24.23
C ALA A 289 -20.13 19.85 22.82
N LEU A 290 -19.39 20.35 21.85
CA LEU A 290 -19.85 20.49 20.46
C LEU A 290 -20.06 19.12 19.81
N TRP A 291 -19.13 18.19 20.01
CA TRP A 291 -19.28 16.80 19.58
C TRP A 291 -20.54 16.14 20.15
N LYS A 292 -20.73 16.25 21.50
CA LYS A 292 -21.86 15.64 22.18
C LYS A 292 -23.21 16.19 21.70
N ASN A 293 -23.22 17.36 21.07
CA ASN A 293 -24.41 18.01 20.53
C ASN A 293 -24.70 17.64 19.06
N LEU A 294 -23.78 16.97 18.33
CA LEU A 294 -24.02 16.55 16.96
C LEU A 294 -25.19 15.56 16.85
N PRO A 295 -26.05 15.67 15.81
CA PRO A 295 -27.19 14.78 15.60
C PRO A 295 -26.80 13.29 15.57
N ALA A 296 -25.75 12.93 14.85
CA ALA A 296 -25.24 11.56 14.77
C ALA A 296 -24.81 11.01 16.14
N VAL A 297 -24.18 11.85 16.99
CA VAL A 297 -23.76 11.47 18.34
C VAL A 297 -24.95 11.23 19.23
N LYS A 298 -25.96 12.12 19.23
CA LYS A 298 -27.21 11.97 19.96
C LYS A 298 -28.01 10.74 19.53
N ALA A 299 -27.91 10.36 18.26
CA ALA A 299 -28.54 9.16 17.70
C ALA A 299 -27.74 7.86 17.98
N GLY A 300 -26.58 7.95 18.65
CA GLY A 300 -25.71 6.81 18.90
C GLY A 300 -25.15 6.17 17.62
N ARG A 301 -24.98 6.96 16.55
CA ARG A 301 -24.45 6.51 15.26
C ARG A 301 -23.01 6.96 15.07
N VAL A 302 -22.15 6.56 16.01
CA VAL A 302 -20.71 6.86 16.00
C VAL A 302 -19.90 5.59 16.11
N PHE A 303 -18.86 5.45 15.26
CA PHE A 303 -18.15 4.20 15.05
C PHE A 303 -16.66 4.43 15.02
N GLY A 304 -15.91 3.83 15.96
CA GLY A 304 -14.46 3.83 15.95
C GLY A 304 -13.90 2.81 14.96
N LEU A 305 -13.02 3.23 14.08
CA LEU A 305 -12.36 2.39 13.09
C LEU A 305 -10.86 2.26 13.41
N GLN A 306 -10.39 1.02 13.54
CA GLN A 306 -8.97 0.70 13.71
C GLN A 306 -8.29 0.54 12.34
N TYR A 307 -6.96 0.68 12.33
CA TYR A 307 -6.11 0.38 11.17
C TYR A 307 -6.41 1.22 9.92
N THR A 308 -6.88 2.45 10.09
CA THR A 308 -7.34 3.31 9.00
C THR A 308 -6.23 3.79 8.07
N GLU A 309 -4.96 3.70 8.47
CA GLU A 309 -3.80 4.11 7.67
C GLU A 309 -3.16 2.96 6.89
N ALA A 310 -3.96 1.97 6.49
CA ALA A 310 -3.47 0.85 5.71
C ALA A 310 -2.84 1.30 4.38
N ALA A 311 -1.71 0.69 4.04
CA ALA A 311 -0.90 1.01 2.86
C ALA A 311 -0.73 -0.19 1.91
N THR A 312 -1.34 -1.34 2.25
CA THR A 312 -1.28 -2.59 1.49
C THR A 312 -2.62 -3.31 1.55
N TYR A 313 -2.82 -4.30 0.70
CA TYR A 313 -4.07 -5.08 0.69
C TYR A 313 -4.25 -5.93 1.95
N GLU A 314 -3.20 -6.53 2.49
CA GLU A 314 -3.29 -7.31 3.76
C GLU A 314 -3.61 -6.40 4.95
N SER A 315 -2.92 -5.26 5.05
CA SER A 315 -3.23 -4.30 6.11
C SER A 315 -4.65 -3.74 5.98
N ALA A 316 -5.15 -3.53 4.76
CA ALA A 316 -6.50 -3.06 4.49
C ALA A 316 -7.59 -4.10 4.83
N LEU A 317 -7.32 -5.41 4.75
CA LEU A 317 -8.22 -6.45 5.26
C LEU A 317 -8.51 -6.25 6.75
N ARG A 318 -7.51 -5.89 7.57
CA ARG A 318 -7.70 -5.61 8.99
C ARG A 318 -8.60 -4.39 9.23
N THR A 319 -8.51 -3.39 8.34
CA THR A 319 -9.43 -2.24 8.38
C THR A 319 -10.86 -2.68 8.05
N LEU A 320 -11.07 -3.53 7.04
CA LEU A 320 -12.39 -4.08 6.70
C LEU A 320 -12.98 -4.90 7.87
N ASP A 321 -12.18 -5.67 8.57
CA ASP A 321 -12.63 -6.42 9.75
C ASP A 321 -13.00 -5.47 10.91
N SER A 322 -12.28 -4.36 11.05
CA SER A 322 -12.66 -3.30 12.00
C SER A 322 -13.98 -2.63 11.62
N VAL A 323 -14.20 -2.37 10.32
CA VAL A 323 -15.49 -1.85 9.81
C VAL A 323 -16.62 -2.83 10.11
N ASP A 324 -16.43 -4.12 9.85
CA ASP A 324 -17.41 -5.17 10.14
C ASP A 324 -17.80 -5.18 11.64
N LYS A 325 -16.81 -5.16 12.51
CA LYS A 325 -17.02 -5.11 13.96
C LYS A 325 -17.75 -3.84 14.41
N ALA A 326 -17.34 -2.68 13.88
CA ALA A 326 -17.91 -1.39 14.26
C ALA A 326 -19.37 -1.24 13.79
N PHE A 327 -19.71 -1.78 12.62
CA PHE A 327 -21.05 -1.64 12.03
C PHE A 327 -22.03 -2.76 12.42
N ALA A 328 -21.58 -3.81 13.11
CA ALA A 328 -22.48 -4.87 13.55
C ALA A 328 -23.78 -4.37 14.25
N PRO A 329 -23.76 -3.29 15.08
CA PRO A 329 -24.97 -2.75 15.69
C PRO A 329 -26.00 -2.15 14.69
N LEU A 330 -25.59 -1.84 13.45
CA LEU A 330 -26.53 -1.33 12.44
C LEU A 330 -27.51 -2.39 11.95
N LEU A 331 -27.17 -3.67 12.07
CA LEU A 331 -28.01 -4.81 11.66
C LEU A 331 -29.01 -5.22 12.74
N ALA A 332 -28.86 -4.74 13.96
CA ALA A 332 -29.72 -5.06 15.10
C ALA A 332 -30.86 -4.05 15.31
N ARG A 333 -31.05 -3.11 14.37
CA ARG A 333 -32.06 -2.03 14.47
C ARG A 333 -33.24 -2.24 13.56
#